data_a6d051dab0a9022dbea937255801542b
#
_entry.id   a6d051dab0a9022dbea937255801542b
#
_cell.length_a   1.000
_cell.length_b   1.000
_cell.length_c   1.000
_cell.angle_alpha   90.00
_cell.angle_beta   90.00
_cell.angle_gamma   90.00
#
_symmetry.space_group_name_H-M   'P 1'
#
loop_
_entity.id
_entity.type
_entity.pdbx_description
1 polymer ?
#
loop_
_entity_poly.entity_id
_entity_poly.type
_entity_poly.pdbx_seq_one_letter_code
_entity_poly.pdbx_strand_id
1 'polypeptide(L)'
;MIPRERILSKLDLLLKANDYQEGKRLLQYWLSEAEQTGDDAGILLMQNELMGLCRKLGEGEQALAFAQNALLQTKKMGIDDNIGAATTYLNSATVYKAFGMAQDGIPLFEKAQKIYEQNLASNDTRLAGLYNNMALALVDLCRFDEAKELYQKALFVLSMSPSTEPEQAITYLNIASAAEAEYGLDGGKTIILENLNAAKNLLDTCQNQTDGNYAFVCEKCASVFGYYGYTDYALQLKDRCRRIYEGT
;
A
#
# COMPACT_ATOMS: atom_id res chain seq x y z
N MET A 1 -23.05 17.00 -5.56
CA MET A 1 -22.02 16.23 -4.79
C MET A 1 -22.42 14.76 -4.72
N ILE A 2 -21.49 13.86 -4.99
CA ILE A 2 -21.72 12.41 -4.94
C ILE A 2 -21.75 11.90 -3.49
N PRO A 3 -22.45 10.78 -3.18
CA PRO A 3 -22.56 10.21 -1.83
C PRO A 3 -21.33 9.34 -1.47
N ARG A 4 -20.21 9.99 -1.16
CA ARG A 4 -18.87 9.37 -1.01
C ARG A 4 -18.83 8.20 -0.04
N GLU A 5 -19.36 8.36 1.17
CA GLU A 5 -19.36 7.30 2.20
C GLU A 5 -20.08 6.03 1.72
N ARG A 6 -21.25 6.20 1.08
CA ARG A 6 -22.02 5.08 0.54
C ARG A 6 -21.29 4.37 -0.59
N ILE A 7 -20.57 5.14 -1.43
CA ILE A 7 -19.78 4.58 -2.54
C ILE A 7 -18.64 3.74 -1.97
N LEU A 8 -17.86 4.29 -1.02
CA LEU A 8 -16.75 3.59 -0.41
C LEU A 8 -17.21 2.34 0.36
N SER A 9 -18.31 2.42 1.12
CA SER A 9 -18.87 1.25 1.81
C SER A 9 -19.28 0.14 0.84
N LYS A 10 -19.84 0.48 -0.33
CA LYS A 10 -20.18 -0.50 -1.36
C LYS A 10 -18.93 -1.05 -2.04
N LEU A 11 -17.93 -0.21 -2.28
CA LEU A 11 -16.64 -0.63 -2.82
C LEU A 11 -15.97 -1.65 -1.89
N ASP A 12 -15.92 -1.39 -0.58
CA ASP A 12 -15.35 -2.31 0.41
C ASP A 12 -16.00 -3.69 0.37
N LEU A 13 -17.33 -3.76 0.21
CA LEU A 13 -18.04 -5.03 0.08
C LEU A 13 -17.63 -5.78 -1.19
N LEU A 14 -17.49 -5.08 -2.31
CA LEU A 14 -17.05 -5.67 -3.58
C LEU A 14 -15.59 -6.16 -3.52
N LEU A 15 -14.71 -5.37 -2.89
CA LEU A 15 -13.32 -5.76 -2.70
C LEU A 15 -13.16 -6.99 -1.81
N LYS A 16 -13.95 -7.10 -0.73
CA LYS A 16 -14.01 -8.28 0.14
C LYS A 16 -14.50 -9.53 -0.61
N ALA A 17 -15.44 -9.34 -1.56
CA ALA A 17 -15.92 -10.42 -2.43
C ALA A 17 -14.97 -10.74 -3.60
N ASN A 18 -13.81 -10.06 -3.70
CA ASN A 18 -12.90 -10.10 -4.85
C ASN A 18 -13.55 -9.72 -6.19
N ASP A 19 -14.68 -9.01 -6.17
CA ASP A 19 -15.37 -8.51 -7.37
C ASP A 19 -14.79 -7.16 -7.82
N TYR A 20 -13.51 -7.20 -8.21
CA TYR A 20 -12.75 -6.00 -8.60
C TYR A 20 -13.31 -5.34 -9.86
N GLN A 21 -13.88 -6.13 -10.77
CA GLN A 21 -14.45 -5.58 -12.01
C GLN A 21 -15.71 -4.76 -11.75
N GLU A 22 -16.60 -5.26 -10.88
CA GLU A 22 -17.77 -4.49 -10.48
C GLU A 22 -17.39 -3.27 -9.63
N GLY A 23 -16.37 -3.39 -8.76
CA GLY A 23 -15.78 -2.25 -8.07
C GLY A 23 -15.30 -1.16 -9.02
N LYS A 24 -14.63 -1.54 -10.10
CA LYS A 24 -14.18 -0.61 -11.13
C LYS A 24 -15.36 0.08 -11.85
N ARG A 25 -16.40 -0.68 -12.24
CA ARG A 25 -17.61 -0.11 -12.86
C ARG A 25 -18.31 0.88 -11.94
N LEU A 26 -18.44 0.53 -10.67
CA LEU A 26 -19.00 1.41 -9.63
C LEU A 26 -18.26 2.74 -9.57
N LEU A 27 -16.93 2.71 -9.50
CA LEU A 27 -16.11 3.91 -9.41
C LEU A 27 -16.15 4.75 -10.69
N GLN A 28 -16.14 4.11 -11.87
CA GLN A 28 -16.24 4.81 -13.17
C GLN A 28 -17.57 5.52 -13.31
N TYR A 29 -18.67 4.88 -12.91
CA TYR A 29 -20.00 5.51 -12.91
C TYR A 29 -19.99 6.78 -12.05
N TRP A 30 -19.49 6.68 -10.82
CA TRP A 30 -19.48 7.81 -9.89
C TRP A 30 -18.46 8.89 -10.25
N LEU A 31 -17.38 8.53 -10.95
CA LEU A 31 -16.48 9.53 -11.54
C LEU A 31 -17.23 10.39 -12.57
N SER A 32 -17.97 9.75 -13.49
CA SER A 32 -18.77 10.46 -14.48
C SER A 32 -19.82 11.39 -13.84
N GLU A 33 -20.53 10.93 -12.79
CA GLU A 33 -21.50 11.74 -12.04
C GLU A 33 -20.83 12.93 -11.33
N ALA A 34 -19.63 12.74 -10.78
CA ALA A 34 -18.87 13.82 -10.15
C ALA A 34 -18.41 14.86 -11.18
N GLU A 35 -17.98 14.43 -12.36
CA GLU A 35 -17.59 15.30 -13.47
C GLU A 35 -18.79 16.14 -13.97
N GLN A 36 -19.95 15.52 -14.19
CA GLN A 36 -21.16 16.19 -14.64
C GLN A 36 -21.69 17.23 -13.62
N THR A 37 -21.50 16.97 -12.33
CA THR A 37 -21.95 17.85 -11.27
C THR A 37 -20.88 18.85 -10.80
N GLY A 38 -19.67 18.82 -11.36
CA GLY A 38 -18.55 19.67 -10.95
C GLY A 38 -18.07 19.41 -9.52
N ASP A 39 -18.22 18.18 -9.00
CA ASP A 39 -17.76 17.81 -7.66
C ASP A 39 -16.26 17.49 -7.68
N ASP A 40 -15.40 18.52 -7.66
CA ASP A 40 -13.95 18.40 -7.74
C ASP A 40 -13.37 17.44 -6.69
N ALA A 41 -13.89 17.44 -5.47
CA ALA A 41 -13.41 16.51 -4.44
C ALA A 41 -13.92 15.07 -4.64
N GLY A 42 -15.11 14.91 -5.24
CA GLY A 42 -15.60 13.60 -5.70
C GLY A 42 -14.76 13.04 -6.84
N ILE A 43 -14.41 13.88 -7.82
CA ILE A 43 -13.52 13.52 -8.93
C ILE A 43 -12.18 13.00 -8.38
N LEU A 44 -11.53 13.78 -7.49
CA LEU A 44 -10.23 13.39 -6.91
C LEU A 44 -10.31 12.06 -6.15
N LEU A 45 -11.37 11.87 -5.35
CA LEU A 45 -11.57 10.63 -4.62
C LEU A 45 -11.72 9.43 -5.57
N MET A 46 -12.61 9.52 -6.57
CA MET A 46 -12.83 8.43 -7.51
C MET A 46 -11.57 8.10 -8.32
N GLN A 47 -10.79 9.11 -8.72
CA GLN A 47 -9.51 8.91 -9.41
C GLN A 47 -8.50 8.19 -8.53
N ASN A 48 -8.40 8.52 -7.24
CA ASN A 48 -7.52 7.82 -6.29
C ASN A 48 -7.93 6.35 -6.11
N GLU A 49 -9.21 6.05 -5.96
CA GLU A 49 -9.68 4.67 -5.85
C GLU A 49 -9.45 3.88 -7.16
N LEU A 50 -9.74 4.48 -8.31
CA LEU A 50 -9.53 3.87 -9.64
C LEU A 50 -8.07 3.58 -9.92
N MET A 51 -7.14 4.49 -9.60
CA MET A 51 -5.71 4.23 -9.83
C MET A 51 -5.23 3.03 -8.98
N GLY A 52 -5.69 2.93 -7.73
CA GLY A 52 -5.37 1.82 -6.84
C GLY A 52 -5.93 0.49 -7.34
N LEU A 53 -7.19 0.49 -7.78
CA LEU A 53 -7.87 -0.70 -8.28
C LEU A 53 -7.31 -1.17 -9.64
N CYS A 54 -7.06 -0.26 -10.58
CA CYS A 54 -6.41 -0.58 -11.85
C CYS A 54 -4.99 -1.13 -11.64
N ARG A 55 -4.23 -0.58 -10.67
CA ARG A 55 -2.94 -1.13 -10.28
C ARG A 55 -3.06 -2.59 -9.76
N LYS A 56 -4.06 -2.87 -8.92
CA LYS A 56 -4.32 -4.24 -8.41
C LYS A 56 -4.70 -5.21 -9.54
N LEU A 57 -5.42 -4.73 -10.55
CA LEU A 57 -5.80 -5.50 -11.74
C LEU A 57 -4.68 -5.65 -12.78
N GLY A 58 -3.53 -4.98 -12.62
CA GLY A 58 -2.45 -4.98 -13.60
C GLY A 58 -2.72 -4.13 -14.85
N GLU A 59 -3.71 -3.26 -14.82
CA GLU A 59 -4.14 -2.39 -15.91
C GLU A 59 -3.29 -1.10 -15.96
N GLY A 60 -2.03 -1.21 -16.34
CA GLY A 60 -1.01 -0.17 -16.20
C GLY A 60 -1.39 1.16 -16.87
N GLU A 61 -1.83 1.13 -18.13
CA GLU A 61 -2.20 2.36 -18.86
C GLU A 61 -3.30 3.14 -18.14
N GLN A 62 -4.33 2.45 -17.65
CA GLN A 62 -5.44 3.09 -16.95
C GLN A 62 -5.02 3.60 -15.58
N ALA A 63 -4.23 2.81 -14.83
CA ALA A 63 -3.71 3.22 -13.53
C ALA A 63 -2.87 4.50 -13.64
N LEU A 64 -1.97 4.58 -14.63
CA LEU A 64 -1.15 5.76 -14.91
C LEU A 64 -2.00 6.96 -15.35
N ALA A 65 -3.00 6.76 -16.20
CA ALA A 65 -3.90 7.83 -16.62
C ALA A 65 -4.68 8.41 -15.41
N PHE A 66 -5.23 7.56 -14.53
CA PHE A 66 -5.90 8.03 -13.32
C PHE A 66 -4.95 8.73 -12.35
N ALA A 67 -3.71 8.26 -12.21
CA ALA A 67 -2.70 8.92 -11.40
C ALA A 67 -2.39 10.34 -11.92
N GLN A 68 -2.18 10.49 -13.22
CA GLN A 68 -1.95 11.79 -13.86
C GLN A 68 -3.13 12.74 -13.68
N ASN A 69 -4.37 12.24 -13.92
CA ASN A 69 -5.58 13.03 -13.74
C ASN A 69 -5.78 13.47 -12.29
N ALA A 70 -5.50 12.60 -11.31
CA ALA A 70 -5.57 12.95 -9.88
C ALA A 70 -4.56 14.05 -9.51
N LEU A 71 -3.34 13.99 -10.04
CA LEU A 71 -2.33 15.03 -9.85
C LEU A 71 -2.77 16.38 -10.46
N LEU A 72 -3.34 16.36 -11.66
CA LEU A 72 -3.90 17.55 -12.30
C LEU A 72 -5.09 18.12 -11.51
N GLN A 73 -5.96 17.24 -11.01
CA GLN A 73 -7.12 17.63 -10.20
C GLN A 73 -6.68 18.26 -8.86
N THR A 74 -5.66 17.72 -8.20
CA THR A 74 -5.07 18.29 -6.98
C THR A 74 -4.59 19.71 -7.22
N LYS A 75 -3.87 19.94 -8.34
CA LYS A 75 -3.39 21.25 -8.74
C LYS A 75 -4.53 22.21 -9.08
N LYS A 76 -5.55 21.74 -9.84
CA LYS A 76 -6.75 22.53 -10.16
C LYS A 76 -7.48 23.03 -8.91
N MET A 77 -7.54 22.20 -7.88
CA MET A 77 -8.19 22.51 -6.60
C MET A 77 -7.34 23.44 -5.70
N GLY A 78 -6.07 23.68 -6.01
CA GLY A 78 -5.16 24.49 -5.19
C GLY A 78 -4.90 23.89 -3.80
N ILE A 79 -4.85 22.57 -3.70
CA ILE A 79 -4.67 21.83 -2.42
C ILE A 79 -3.31 21.14 -2.31
N ASP A 80 -2.31 21.59 -3.06
CA ASP A 80 -1.02 20.92 -3.26
C ASP A 80 -0.25 20.60 -1.96
N ASP A 81 -0.54 21.29 -0.86
CA ASP A 81 0.23 21.20 0.39
C ASP A 81 -0.57 20.59 1.56
N ASN A 82 -1.74 19.97 1.29
CA ASN A 82 -2.53 19.36 2.34
C ASN A 82 -2.36 17.83 2.40
N ILE A 83 -2.84 17.22 3.49
CA ILE A 83 -2.74 15.75 3.71
C ILE A 83 -3.43 14.96 2.58
N GLY A 84 -4.55 15.46 2.02
CA GLY A 84 -5.23 14.80 0.91
C GLY A 84 -4.39 14.76 -0.36
N ALA A 85 -3.68 15.86 -0.65
CA ALA A 85 -2.72 15.90 -1.75
C ALA A 85 -1.55 14.93 -1.52
N ALA A 86 -1.02 14.87 -0.30
CA ALA A 86 0.05 13.92 0.04
C ALA A 86 -0.38 12.48 -0.19
N THR A 87 -1.63 12.12 0.16
CA THR A 87 -2.18 10.80 -0.16
C THR A 87 -2.24 10.56 -1.67
N THR A 88 -2.64 11.56 -2.44
CA THR A 88 -2.66 11.46 -3.91
C THR A 88 -1.25 11.31 -4.48
N TYR A 89 -0.27 12.05 -3.98
CA TYR A 89 1.13 11.91 -4.39
C TYR A 89 1.67 10.51 -4.06
N LEU A 90 1.43 10.02 -2.85
CA LEU A 90 1.82 8.66 -2.44
C LEU A 90 1.21 7.59 -3.33
N ASN A 91 -0.10 7.67 -3.59
CA ASN A 91 -0.81 6.71 -4.44
C ASN A 91 -0.29 6.73 -5.87
N SER A 92 -0.10 7.93 -6.45
CA SER A 92 0.44 8.10 -7.79
C SER A 92 1.87 7.55 -7.90
N ALA A 93 2.74 7.87 -6.93
CA ALA A 93 4.11 7.34 -6.87
C ALA A 93 4.12 5.80 -6.81
N THR A 94 3.19 5.22 -6.03
CA THR A 94 3.04 3.76 -5.91
C THR A 94 2.59 3.13 -7.23
N VAL A 95 1.74 3.81 -8.01
CA VAL A 95 1.36 3.39 -9.37
C VAL A 95 2.58 3.45 -10.30
N TYR A 96 3.31 4.57 -10.33
CA TYR A 96 4.54 4.67 -11.15
C TYR A 96 5.53 3.54 -10.84
N LYS A 97 5.81 3.31 -9.55
CA LYS A 97 6.68 2.21 -9.10
C LYS A 97 6.17 0.86 -9.59
N ALA A 98 4.87 0.58 -9.46
CA ALA A 98 4.30 -0.73 -9.80
C ALA A 98 4.42 -1.08 -11.30
N PHE A 99 4.55 -0.08 -12.16
CA PHE A 99 4.69 -0.26 -13.62
C PHE A 99 6.11 0.09 -14.13
N GLY A 100 7.13 -0.06 -13.28
CA GLY A 100 8.54 0.04 -13.68
C GLY A 100 9.05 1.48 -13.83
N MET A 101 8.30 2.47 -13.39
CA MET A 101 8.62 3.89 -13.46
C MET A 101 9.03 4.44 -12.08
N ALA A 102 9.79 3.67 -11.30
CA ALA A 102 10.17 4.04 -9.92
C ALA A 102 10.88 5.41 -9.87
N GLN A 103 11.74 5.71 -10.84
CA GLN A 103 12.46 7.00 -10.92
C GLN A 103 11.50 8.19 -11.00
N ASP A 104 10.41 8.09 -11.77
CA ASP A 104 9.41 9.14 -11.90
C ASP A 104 8.53 9.27 -10.65
N GLY A 105 8.42 8.19 -9.86
CA GLY A 105 7.71 8.17 -8.60
C GLY A 105 8.44 8.88 -7.44
N ILE A 106 9.77 8.91 -7.44
CA ILE A 106 10.55 9.47 -6.31
C ILE A 106 10.17 10.91 -5.96
N PRO A 107 10.05 11.85 -6.90
CA PRO A 107 9.68 13.24 -6.56
C PRO A 107 8.28 13.34 -5.91
N LEU A 108 7.37 12.43 -6.24
CA LEU A 108 6.03 12.40 -5.66
C LEU A 108 6.06 11.82 -4.23
N PHE A 109 6.88 10.78 -3.98
CA PHE A 109 7.13 10.28 -2.63
C PHE A 109 7.74 11.37 -1.73
N GLU A 110 8.74 12.11 -2.22
CA GLU A 110 9.38 13.21 -1.48
C GLU A 110 8.37 14.32 -1.15
N LYS A 111 7.49 14.69 -2.08
CA LYS A 111 6.40 15.63 -1.82
C LYS A 111 5.44 15.12 -0.73
N ALA A 112 5.00 13.87 -0.84
CA ALA A 112 4.13 13.26 0.16
C ALA A 112 4.82 13.21 1.52
N GLN A 113 6.10 12.85 1.58
CA GLN A 113 6.89 12.79 2.79
C GLN A 113 6.94 14.14 3.50
N LYS A 114 7.30 15.19 2.77
CA LYS A 114 7.38 16.55 3.32
C LYS A 114 6.05 16.98 3.96
N ILE A 115 4.94 16.74 3.28
CA ILE A 115 3.63 17.14 3.79
C ILE A 115 3.23 16.30 5.00
N TYR A 116 3.43 14.97 4.95
CA TYR A 116 3.08 14.10 6.05
C TYR A 116 3.92 14.38 7.29
N GLU A 117 5.25 14.53 7.16
CA GLU A 117 6.15 14.85 8.29
C GLU A 117 5.83 16.19 8.94
N GLN A 118 5.28 17.15 8.18
CA GLN A 118 4.89 18.46 8.71
C GLN A 118 3.52 18.48 9.37
N ASN A 119 2.60 17.59 8.98
CA ASN A 119 1.18 17.71 9.33
C ASN A 119 0.62 16.52 10.13
N LEU A 120 1.33 15.41 10.19
CA LEU A 120 0.91 14.23 10.93
C LEU A 120 1.67 14.10 12.25
N ALA A 121 1.06 13.45 13.22
CA ALA A 121 1.74 13.05 14.44
C ALA A 121 2.86 12.02 14.12
N SER A 122 3.94 12.04 14.91
CA SER A 122 5.11 11.17 14.67
C SER A 122 4.81 9.66 14.74
N ASN A 123 3.70 9.28 15.37
CA ASN A 123 3.21 7.91 15.47
C ASN A 123 2.05 7.61 14.49
N ASP A 124 1.75 8.50 13.54
CA ASP A 124 0.70 8.25 12.54
C ASP A 124 1.16 7.18 11.54
N THR A 125 0.44 6.07 11.47
CA THR A 125 0.80 4.90 10.66
C THR A 125 0.86 5.17 9.15
N ARG A 126 0.26 6.28 8.67
CA ARG A 126 0.40 6.73 7.27
C ARG A 126 1.84 7.06 6.91
N LEU A 127 2.65 7.54 7.88
CA LEU A 127 4.08 7.75 7.70
C LEU A 127 4.81 6.43 7.42
N ALA A 128 4.48 5.38 8.17
CA ALA A 128 5.08 4.06 7.95
C ALA A 128 4.71 3.50 6.56
N GLY A 129 3.45 3.66 6.14
CA GLY A 129 3.00 3.29 4.80
C GLY A 129 3.77 4.02 3.70
N LEU A 130 3.99 5.32 3.87
CA LEU A 130 4.80 6.14 2.95
C LEU A 130 6.24 5.63 2.90
N TYR A 131 6.91 5.49 4.05
CA TYR A 131 8.30 5.04 4.11
C TYR A 131 8.49 3.66 3.48
N ASN A 132 7.59 2.71 3.74
CA ASN A 132 7.63 1.39 3.13
C ASN A 132 7.51 1.45 1.59
N ASN A 133 6.56 2.23 1.05
CA ASN A 133 6.36 2.31 -0.39
C ASN A 133 7.52 3.03 -1.09
N MET A 134 8.05 4.08 -0.48
CA MET A 134 9.23 4.80 -1.00
C MET A 134 10.49 3.91 -0.94
N ALA A 135 10.69 3.15 0.15
CA ALA A 135 11.80 2.21 0.27
C ALA A 135 11.75 1.14 -0.83
N LEU A 136 10.58 0.58 -1.13
CA LEU A 136 10.40 -0.36 -2.23
C LEU A 136 10.78 0.26 -3.59
N ALA A 137 10.48 1.54 -3.82
CA ALA A 137 10.89 2.23 -5.05
C ALA A 137 12.40 2.45 -5.11
N LEU A 138 13.03 2.74 -3.97
CA LEU A 138 14.48 2.89 -3.88
C LEU A 138 15.22 1.56 -4.10
N VAL A 139 14.65 0.44 -3.63
CA VAL A 139 15.18 -0.91 -3.92
C VAL A 139 15.15 -1.19 -5.42
N ASP A 140 14.06 -0.87 -6.12
CA ASP A 140 13.97 -1.02 -7.58
C ASP A 140 15.04 -0.17 -8.32
N LEU A 141 15.50 0.92 -7.70
CA LEU A 141 16.56 1.80 -8.22
C LEU A 141 17.96 1.45 -7.70
N CYS A 142 18.13 0.33 -6.99
CA CYS A 142 19.39 -0.10 -6.36
C CYS A 142 19.94 0.91 -5.32
N ARG A 143 19.11 1.79 -4.75
CA ARG A 143 19.45 2.76 -3.71
C ARG A 143 19.22 2.14 -2.33
N PHE A 144 19.96 1.07 -2.04
CA PHE A 144 19.69 0.18 -0.90
C PHE A 144 19.89 0.85 0.46
N ASP A 145 20.90 1.71 0.62
CA ASP A 145 21.16 2.38 1.91
C ASP A 145 20.01 3.32 2.29
N GLU A 146 19.51 4.10 1.33
CA GLU A 146 18.36 4.96 1.55
C GLU A 146 17.07 4.15 1.84
N ALA A 147 16.90 3.03 1.18
CA ALA A 147 15.78 2.13 1.47
C ALA A 147 15.84 1.56 2.90
N LYS A 148 17.03 1.17 3.38
CA LYS A 148 17.25 0.69 4.76
C LYS A 148 16.85 1.74 5.80
N GLU A 149 17.25 3.00 5.59
CA GLU A 149 16.89 4.10 6.48
C GLU A 149 15.36 4.30 6.55
N LEU A 150 14.67 4.21 5.42
CA LEU A 150 13.22 4.35 5.37
C LEU A 150 12.50 3.16 6.05
N TYR A 151 12.97 1.93 5.87
CA TYR A 151 12.42 0.78 6.60
C TYR A 151 12.59 0.92 8.12
N GLN A 152 13.74 1.43 8.58
CA GLN A 152 13.96 1.72 10.01
C GLN A 152 12.97 2.78 10.52
N LYS A 153 12.76 3.87 9.77
CA LYS A 153 11.75 4.89 10.08
C LYS A 153 10.33 4.28 10.14
N ALA A 154 9.98 3.41 9.20
CA ALA A 154 8.69 2.73 9.19
C ALA A 154 8.49 1.87 10.43
N LEU A 155 9.45 1.03 10.78
CA LEU A 155 9.41 0.21 12.01
C LEU A 155 9.34 1.06 13.26
N PHE A 156 10.07 2.17 13.33
CA PHE A 156 10.02 3.09 14.47
C PHE A 156 8.61 3.69 14.65
N VAL A 157 8.00 4.21 13.60
CA VAL A 157 6.62 4.74 13.64
C VAL A 157 5.63 3.65 14.08
N LEU A 158 5.74 2.46 13.53
CA LEU A 158 4.85 1.34 13.88
C LEU A 158 5.04 0.90 15.34
N SER A 159 6.26 0.91 15.86
CA SER A 159 6.53 0.53 17.25
C SER A 159 5.90 1.48 18.28
N MET A 160 5.61 2.72 17.88
CA MET A 160 4.96 3.72 18.72
C MET A 160 3.42 3.63 18.71
N SER A 161 2.85 2.81 17.85
CA SER A 161 1.40 2.69 17.67
C SER A 161 0.93 1.29 18.09
N PRO A 162 -0.22 1.18 18.75
CA PRO A 162 -0.74 -0.13 19.17
C PRO A 162 -1.27 -0.93 17.97
N SER A 163 -1.24 -2.24 18.08
CA SER A 163 -1.85 -3.18 17.13
C SER A 163 -1.33 -3.03 15.69
N THR A 164 -0.02 -2.77 15.55
CA THR A 164 0.64 -2.62 14.23
C THR A 164 1.55 -3.80 13.87
N GLU A 165 1.45 -4.89 14.61
CA GLU A 165 2.24 -6.10 14.37
C GLU A 165 2.11 -6.63 12.93
N PRO A 166 0.90 -6.60 12.30
CA PRO A 166 0.74 -7.01 10.90
C PRO A 166 1.55 -6.14 9.94
N GLU A 167 1.51 -4.82 10.10
CA GLU A 167 2.27 -3.87 9.26
C GLU A 167 3.78 -3.95 9.49
N GLN A 168 4.20 -4.20 10.74
CA GLN A 168 5.59 -4.48 11.05
C GLN A 168 6.07 -5.76 10.34
N ALA A 169 5.25 -6.81 10.31
CA ALA A 169 5.58 -8.04 9.60
C ALA A 169 5.79 -7.81 8.10
N ILE A 170 4.93 -7.01 7.45
CA ILE A 170 5.13 -6.59 6.05
C ILE A 170 6.47 -5.88 5.90
N THR A 171 6.81 -4.96 6.81
CA THR A 171 8.07 -4.21 6.74
C THR A 171 9.28 -5.14 6.84
N TYR A 172 9.28 -6.10 7.75
CA TYR A 172 10.35 -7.10 7.85
C TYR A 172 10.46 -7.96 6.58
N LEU A 173 9.35 -8.35 5.97
CA LEU A 173 9.37 -9.09 4.70
C LEU A 173 9.92 -8.23 3.54
N ASN A 174 9.62 -6.93 3.53
CA ASN A 174 10.20 -6.00 2.56
C ASN A 174 11.72 -5.87 2.75
N ILE A 175 12.21 -5.84 4.00
CA ILE A 175 13.65 -5.84 4.31
C ILE A 175 14.31 -7.14 3.83
N ALA A 176 13.67 -8.30 4.04
CA ALA A 176 14.17 -9.58 3.54
C ALA A 176 14.33 -9.57 2.01
N SER A 177 13.31 -9.07 1.30
CA SER A 177 13.36 -8.94 -0.16
C SER A 177 14.40 -7.93 -0.65
N ALA A 178 14.59 -6.83 0.09
CA ALA A 178 15.63 -5.84 -0.21
C ALA A 178 17.04 -6.41 -0.03
N ALA A 179 17.25 -7.23 1.02
CA ALA A 179 18.53 -7.91 1.25
C ALA A 179 18.86 -8.93 0.14
N GLU A 180 17.85 -9.65 -0.36
CA GLU A 180 18.02 -10.52 -1.53
C GLU A 180 18.38 -9.72 -2.78
N ALA A 181 17.71 -8.59 -3.03
CA ALA A 181 17.98 -7.74 -4.17
C ALA A 181 19.40 -7.15 -4.14
N GLU A 182 19.94 -6.87 -2.95
CA GLU A 182 21.28 -6.27 -2.78
C GLU A 182 22.39 -7.32 -2.81
N TYR A 183 22.20 -8.45 -2.12
CA TYR A 183 23.28 -9.44 -1.86
C TYR A 183 23.04 -10.79 -2.52
N GLY A 184 21.91 -11.02 -3.16
CA GLY A 184 21.46 -12.33 -3.60
C GLY A 184 21.03 -13.24 -2.43
N LEU A 185 20.47 -14.41 -2.76
CA LEU A 185 19.97 -15.36 -1.75
C LEU A 185 21.07 -15.86 -0.79
N ASP A 186 22.25 -16.16 -1.32
CA ASP A 186 23.34 -16.69 -0.50
C ASP A 186 24.02 -15.59 0.33
N GLY A 187 24.32 -14.43 -0.28
CA GLY A 187 24.96 -13.31 0.41
C GLY A 187 24.06 -12.66 1.45
N GLY A 188 22.77 -12.56 1.18
CA GLY A 188 21.75 -12.00 2.07
C GLY A 188 21.17 -12.97 3.10
N LYS A 189 21.54 -14.26 3.06
CA LYS A 189 20.87 -15.34 3.78
C LYS A 189 20.61 -15.06 5.26
N THR A 190 21.58 -14.55 5.99
CA THR A 190 21.43 -14.25 7.42
C THR A 190 20.36 -13.18 7.64
N ILE A 191 20.44 -12.06 6.91
CA ILE A 191 19.49 -10.95 7.00
C ILE A 191 18.10 -11.41 6.60
N ILE A 192 17.97 -12.17 5.52
CA ILE A 192 16.71 -12.73 5.05
C ILE A 192 16.07 -13.60 6.15
N LEU A 193 16.79 -14.55 6.72
CA LEU A 193 16.26 -15.46 7.74
C LEU A 193 15.86 -14.73 9.03
N GLU A 194 16.65 -13.76 9.48
CA GLU A 194 16.33 -12.93 10.66
C GLU A 194 15.01 -12.17 10.45
N ASN A 195 14.83 -11.55 9.29
CA ASN A 195 13.64 -10.77 8.99
C ASN A 195 12.40 -11.66 8.75
N LEU A 196 12.55 -12.83 8.10
CA LEU A 196 11.47 -13.80 7.99
C LEU A 196 11.01 -14.29 9.37
N ASN A 197 11.93 -14.59 10.28
CA ASN A 197 11.61 -15.00 11.65
C ASN A 197 10.93 -13.88 12.44
N ALA A 198 11.39 -12.64 12.33
CA ALA A 198 10.76 -11.49 12.96
C ALA A 198 9.31 -11.32 12.47
N ALA A 199 9.09 -11.34 11.16
CA ALA A 199 7.76 -11.26 10.57
C ALA A 199 6.85 -12.40 11.02
N LYS A 200 7.36 -13.65 11.04
CA LYS A 200 6.61 -14.82 11.50
C LYS A 200 6.17 -14.67 12.95
N ASN A 201 7.08 -14.29 13.84
CA ASN A 201 6.77 -14.10 15.26
C ASN A 201 5.66 -13.06 15.47
N LEU A 202 5.71 -11.92 14.77
CA LEU A 202 4.67 -10.89 14.84
C LEU A 202 3.31 -11.43 14.37
N LEU A 203 3.26 -12.11 13.23
CA LEU A 203 2.01 -12.70 12.71
C LEU A 203 1.44 -13.80 13.62
N ASP A 204 2.28 -14.49 14.37
CA ASP A 204 1.83 -15.51 15.32
C ASP A 204 1.30 -14.87 16.63
N THR A 205 1.82 -13.71 17.06
CA THR A 205 1.28 -12.97 18.20
C THR A 205 -0.12 -12.40 17.94
N CYS A 206 -0.41 -12.02 16.69
CA CYS A 206 -1.71 -11.43 16.31
C CYS A 206 -2.65 -12.41 15.59
N GLN A 207 -2.38 -13.73 15.67
CA GLN A 207 -3.17 -14.75 14.95
C GLN A 207 -4.68 -14.80 15.26
N ASN A 208 -5.10 -14.20 16.39
CA ASN A 208 -6.50 -14.12 16.80
C ASN A 208 -7.24 -12.88 16.25
N GLN A 209 -6.56 -12.01 15.48
CA GLN A 209 -7.21 -10.89 14.81
C GLN A 209 -8.12 -11.42 13.69
N THR A 210 -9.29 -10.80 13.55
CA THR A 210 -10.34 -11.22 12.60
C THR A 210 -10.81 -10.09 11.68
N ASP A 211 -10.08 -8.99 11.66
CA ASP A 211 -10.42 -7.85 10.79
C ASP A 211 -9.86 -8.01 9.37
N GLY A 212 -10.42 -7.23 8.44
CA GLY A 212 -10.03 -7.29 7.03
C GLY A 212 -8.60 -6.84 6.76
N ASN A 213 -8.01 -5.99 7.62
CA ASN A 213 -6.64 -5.56 7.49
C ASN A 213 -5.67 -6.73 7.76
N TYR A 214 -5.91 -7.49 8.82
CA TYR A 214 -5.12 -8.68 9.11
C TYR A 214 -5.27 -9.75 8.01
N ALA A 215 -6.48 -9.95 7.47
CA ALA A 215 -6.67 -10.86 6.34
C ALA A 215 -5.83 -10.45 5.12
N PHE A 216 -5.85 -9.16 4.77
CA PHE A 216 -5.04 -8.61 3.68
C PHE A 216 -3.52 -8.80 3.93
N VAL A 217 -3.07 -8.59 5.16
CA VAL A 217 -1.66 -8.82 5.53
C VAL A 217 -1.31 -10.30 5.41
N CYS A 218 -2.15 -11.21 5.89
CA CYS A 218 -1.94 -12.65 5.76
C CYS A 218 -1.80 -13.07 4.27
N GLU A 219 -2.66 -12.56 3.39
CA GLU A 219 -2.60 -12.83 1.95
C GLU A 219 -1.27 -12.39 1.34
N LYS A 220 -0.83 -11.16 1.65
CA LYS A 220 0.45 -10.63 1.17
C LYS A 220 1.65 -11.40 1.71
N CYS A 221 1.69 -11.64 3.00
CA CYS A 221 2.80 -12.34 3.65
C CYS A 221 2.91 -13.80 3.18
N ALA A 222 1.78 -14.48 2.93
CA ALA A 222 1.77 -15.86 2.43
C ALA A 222 2.57 -16.02 1.14
N SER A 223 2.47 -15.07 0.22
CA SER A 223 3.21 -15.10 -1.06
C SER A 223 4.72 -15.03 -0.84
N VAL A 224 5.18 -14.16 0.06
CA VAL A 224 6.59 -13.98 0.38
C VAL A 224 7.16 -15.19 1.12
N PHE A 225 6.45 -15.70 2.13
CA PHE A 225 6.86 -16.92 2.84
C PHE A 225 6.92 -18.13 1.91
N GLY A 226 5.96 -18.26 0.98
CA GLY A 226 5.98 -19.32 -0.03
C GLY A 226 7.20 -19.23 -0.95
N TYR A 227 7.58 -18.02 -1.37
CA TYR A 227 8.76 -17.76 -2.19
C TYR A 227 10.06 -18.23 -1.48
N TYR A 228 10.21 -17.94 -0.19
CA TYR A 228 11.37 -18.37 0.62
C TYR A 228 11.28 -19.83 1.13
N GLY A 229 10.33 -20.63 0.63
CA GLY A 229 10.23 -22.06 0.95
C GLY A 229 9.48 -22.40 2.24
N TYR A 230 8.86 -21.44 2.92
CA TYR A 230 8.01 -21.65 4.10
C TYR A 230 6.59 -22.06 3.69
N THR A 231 6.48 -23.11 2.88
CA THR A 231 5.22 -23.53 2.22
C THR A 231 4.08 -23.80 3.21
N ASP A 232 4.37 -24.54 4.30
CA ASP A 232 3.35 -24.87 5.30
C ASP A 232 2.85 -23.62 6.02
N TYR A 233 3.72 -22.67 6.33
CA TYR A 233 3.33 -21.41 6.96
C TYR A 233 2.55 -20.50 5.99
N ALA A 234 2.93 -20.47 4.73
CA ALA A 234 2.17 -19.77 3.69
C ALA A 234 0.74 -20.33 3.55
N LEU A 235 0.55 -21.64 3.65
CA LEU A 235 -0.77 -22.26 3.66
C LEU A 235 -1.58 -21.89 4.92
N GLN A 236 -0.94 -21.86 6.09
CA GLN A 236 -1.60 -21.40 7.32
C GLN A 236 -2.07 -19.94 7.22
N LEU A 237 -1.26 -19.04 6.66
CA LEU A 237 -1.65 -17.64 6.46
C LEU A 237 -2.83 -17.51 5.48
N LYS A 238 -2.83 -18.27 4.39
CA LYS A 238 -3.96 -18.31 3.45
C LYS A 238 -5.24 -18.82 4.12
N ASP A 239 -5.13 -19.82 5.01
CA ASP A 239 -6.27 -20.34 5.76
C ASP A 239 -6.80 -19.30 6.78
N ARG A 240 -5.91 -18.56 7.48
CA ARG A 240 -6.31 -17.42 8.35
C ARG A 240 -7.09 -16.37 7.54
N CYS A 241 -6.58 -15.97 6.38
CA CYS A 241 -7.21 -15.02 5.49
C CYS A 241 -8.61 -15.50 5.05
N ARG A 242 -8.72 -16.76 4.60
CA ARG A 242 -9.99 -17.36 4.17
C ARG A 242 -11.02 -17.37 5.29
N ARG A 243 -10.67 -17.84 6.50
CA ARG A 243 -11.58 -17.86 7.65
C ARG A 243 -12.14 -16.47 7.97
N ILE A 244 -11.34 -15.44 7.90
CA ILE A 244 -11.79 -14.07 8.16
C ILE A 244 -12.81 -13.62 7.10
N TYR A 245 -12.58 -13.91 5.83
CA TYR A 245 -13.50 -13.50 4.76
C TYR A 245 -14.78 -14.34 4.71
N GLU A 246 -14.72 -15.62 5.07
CA GLU A 246 -15.86 -16.52 5.13
C GLU A 246 -16.65 -16.43 6.45
N GLY A 247 -16.09 -15.77 7.48
CA GLY A 247 -16.73 -15.61 8.79
C GLY A 247 -16.82 -16.92 9.60
N THR A 248 -15.85 -17.82 9.41
CA THR A 248 -15.79 -19.16 10.04
C THR A 248 -14.66 -19.30 11.05
#